data_7ea2200b0aac02587fdf0e4d93603689
#
_entry.id   7ea2200b0aac02587fdf0e4d93603689
#
_cell.length_a   1.000
_cell.length_b   1.000
_cell.length_c   1.000
_cell.angle_alpha   90.00
_cell.angle_beta   90.00
_cell.angle_gamma   90.00
#
_symmetry.space_group_name_H-M   'P 1'
#
loop_
_entity.id
_entity.type
_entity.pdbx_description
1 polymer ?
#
loop_
_entity_poly.entity_id
_entity_poly.type
_entity_poly.pdbx_seq_one_letter_code
_entity_poly.pdbx_strand_id
1 'polypeptide(L)'
;MLEKERRGDYLGKTVQVIPHITNEIQEYVKRGAGINTPDAVDVAIVEIGGTVGDIESLPFLEAVRQMSLRLGPNNAAFVHLTYVPYIAAAGELKTKPTQHTVQKLREIGIQPDALLCRADRRIPDEEREKISLFTNVPEWGVISMWDVDTIYKVPRILHEQGLDGLICDRLRINTPPANLKRWDDLVHEVEHPQHDVTIAMVGKYIELSLIHISEPTRLGMISY
;
A
#
# COMPACT_ATOMS: atom_id res chain seq x y z
N MET A 1 -19.42 3.99 15.11
CA MET A 1 -19.34 3.78 16.59
C MET A 1 -20.45 4.55 17.32
N LEU A 2 -20.44 5.89 17.34
CA LEU A 2 -21.44 6.70 18.07
C LEU A 2 -22.90 6.38 17.73
N GLU A 3 -23.21 6.15 16.47
CA GLU A 3 -24.56 5.75 16.05
C GLU A 3 -24.98 4.39 16.61
N LYS A 4 -24.06 3.42 16.64
CA LYS A 4 -24.30 2.11 17.21
C LYS A 4 -24.50 2.18 18.72
N GLU A 5 -23.71 3.02 19.40
CA GLU A 5 -23.89 3.29 20.83
C GLU A 5 -25.27 3.89 21.12
N ARG A 6 -25.69 4.92 20.36
CA ARG A 6 -27.00 5.55 20.49
C ARG A 6 -28.17 4.61 20.23
N ARG A 7 -27.99 3.61 19.37
CA ARG A 7 -28.99 2.56 19.11
C ARG A 7 -29.01 1.47 20.17
N GLY A 8 -28.03 1.46 21.09
CA GLY A 8 -27.93 0.44 22.12
C GLY A 8 -27.26 -0.86 21.65
N ASP A 9 -26.56 -0.86 20.49
CA ASP A 9 -25.91 -2.06 19.93
C ASP A 9 -24.88 -2.68 20.88
N TYR A 10 -24.37 -1.91 21.84
CA TYR A 10 -23.40 -2.37 22.83
C TYR A 10 -24.02 -2.75 24.19
N LEU A 11 -25.34 -2.67 24.34
CA LEU A 11 -26.08 -3.11 25.52
C LEU A 11 -25.51 -2.60 26.86
N GLY A 12 -25.01 -1.36 26.89
CA GLY A 12 -24.40 -0.76 28.08
C GLY A 12 -23.03 -1.35 28.46
N LYS A 13 -22.42 -2.18 27.61
CA LYS A 13 -21.06 -2.68 27.80
C LYS A 13 -20.03 -1.62 27.48
N THR A 14 -18.89 -1.69 28.16
CA THR A 14 -17.74 -0.82 27.86
C THR A 14 -17.26 -1.04 26.43
N VAL A 15 -17.23 0.03 25.62
CA VAL A 15 -16.66 0.00 24.28
C VAL A 15 -15.14 0.03 24.39
N GLN A 16 -14.48 -0.91 23.73
CA GLN A 16 -13.03 -1.08 23.71
C GLN A 16 -12.49 -0.99 22.30
N VAL A 17 -11.19 -0.71 22.15
CA VAL A 17 -10.52 -0.76 20.84
C VAL A 17 -10.66 -2.16 20.24
N ILE A 18 -10.37 -3.17 21.04
CA ILE A 18 -10.59 -4.59 20.70
C ILE A 18 -11.73 -5.11 21.57
N PRO A 19 -12.81 -5.67 20.98
CA PRO A 19 -13.01 -5.93 19.54
C PRO A 19 -13.81 -4.84 18.79
N HIS A 20 -14.31 -3.80 19.45
CA HIS A 20 -15.37 -2.95 18.87
C HIS A 20 -14.86 -2.10 17.70
N ILE A 21 -13.73 -1.36 17.91
CA ILE A 21 -13.16 -0.52 16.83
C ILE A 21 -12.55 -1.42 15.75
N THR A 22 -11.82 -2.45 16.11
CA THR A 22 -11.22 -3.37 15.12
C THR A 22 -12.28 -4.07 14.27
N ASN A 23 -13.42 -4.46 14.84
CA ASN A 23 -14.52 -5.03 14.07
C ASN A 23 -15.14 -4.02 13.11
N GLU A 24 -15.32 -2.74 13.51
CA GLU A 24 -15.80 -1.71 12.61
C GLU A 24 -14.87 -1.51 11.41
N ILE A 25 -13.56 -1.45 11.65
CA ILE A 25 -12.57 -1.33 10.58
C ILE A 25 -12.69 -2.51 9.61
N GLN A 26 -12.78 -3.73 10.12
CA GLN A 26 -12.95 -4.92 9.29
C GLN A 26 -14.27 -4.88 8.48
N GLU A 27 -15.36 -4.41 9.05
CA GLU A 27 -16.62 -4.25 8.33
C GLU A 27 -16.54 -3.18 7.23
N TYR A 28 -15.76 -2.10 7.44
CA TYR A 28 -15.49 -1.13 6.37
C TYR A 28 -14.70 -1.75 5.21
N VAL A 29 -13.68 -2.53 5.50
CA VAL A 29 -12.90 -3.25 4.48
C VAL A 29 -13.79 -4.20 3.68
N LYS A 30 -14.62 -5.00 4.37
CA LYS A 30 -15.56 -5.93 3.73
C LYS A 30 -16.56 -5.22 2.82
N ARG A 31 -17.08 -4.07 3.26
CA ARG A 31 -17.99 -3.26 2.44
C ARG A 31 -17.31 -2.71 1.21
N GLY A 32 -16.06 -2.22 1.34
CA GLY A 32 -15.26 -1.77 0.21
C GLY A 32 -14.98 -2.88 -0.80
N ALA A 33 -14.81 -4.11 -0.33
CA ALA A 33 -14.64 -5.28 -1.18
C ALA A 33 -15.97 -5.84 -1.75
N GLY A 34 -17.11 -5.25 -1.41
CA GLY A 34 -18.43 -5.72 -1.86
C GLY A 34 -18.79 -7.13 -1.37
N ILE A 35 -18.21 -7.62 -0.27
CA ILE A 35 -18.44 -8.97 0.23
C ILE A 35 -19.93 -9.20 0.50
N ASN A 36 -20.46 -10.30 -0.02
CA ASN A 36 -21.89 -10.68 0.01
C ASN A 36 -22.81 -9.76 -0.83
N THR A 37 -22.28 -9.07 -1.80
CA THR A 37 -23.06 -8.31 -2.79
C THR A 37 -22.77 -8.78 -4.21
N PRO A 38 -23.62 -8.45 -5.21
CA PRO A 38 -23.31 -8.75 -6.61
C PRO A 38 -22.05 -8.06 -7.13
N ASP A 39 -21.59 -7.01 -6.45
CA ASP A 39 -20.42 -6.21 -6.81
C ASP A 39 -19.13 -6.67 -6.09
N ALA A 40 -19.12 -7.89 -5.55
CA ALA A 40 -17.94 -8.45 -4.91
C ALA A 40 -16.75 -8.52 -5.88
N VAL A 41 -15.59 -8.02 -5.42
CA VAL A 41 -14.36 -8.04 -6.21
C VAL A 41 -13.53 -9.29 -5.89
N ASP A 42 -12.74 -9.76 -6.86
CA ASP A 42 -11.84 -10.90 -6.66
C ASP A 42 -10.67 -10.52 -5.74
N VAL A 43 -10.19 -9.27 -5.83
CA VAL A 43 -9.10 -8.72 -5.02
C VAL A 43 -9.47 -7.33 -4.53
N ALA A 44 -9.32 -7.09 -3.24
CA ALA A 44 -9.44 -5.77 -2.64
C ALA A 44 -8.07 -5.31 -2.14
N ILE A 45 -7.65 -4.12 -2.56
CA ILE A 45 -6.42 -3.48 -2.07
C ILE A 45 -6.81 -2.50 -0.98
N VAL A 46 -6.23 -2.67 0.21
CA VAL A 46 -6.48 -1.82 1.38
C VAL A 46 -5.20 -1.11 1.75
N GLU A 47 -5.19 0.19 1.66
CA GLU A 47 -4.09 1.02 2.13
C GLU A 47 -4.31 1.40 3.60
N ILE A 48 -3.26 1.25 4.41
CA ILE A 48 -3.20 1.79 5.77
C ILE A 48 -2.15 2.88 5.76
N GLY A 49 -2.60 4.14 5.85
CA GLY A 49 -1.73 5.30 5.89
C GLY A 49 -1.00 5.46 7.21
N GLY A 50 0.00 6.33 7.21
CA GLY A 50 0.85 6.61 8.38
C GLY A 50 2.04 5.68 8.52
N THR A 51 2.90 5.99 9.49
CA THR A 51 4.11 5.20 9.78
C THR A 51 3.78 4.04 10.72
N VAL A 52 4.32 2.87 10.43
CA VAL A 52 4.19 1.72 11.34
C VAL A 52 4.86 2.06 12.69
N GLY A 53 4.09 1.97 13.75
CA GLY A 53 4.51 2.35 15.11
C GLY A 53 3.86 3.64 15.60
N ASP A 54 3.24 4.41 14.73
CA ASP A 54 2.45 5.58 15.15
C ASP A 54 1.19 5.12 15.87
N ILE A 55 0.81 5.87 16.91
CA ILE A 55 -0.30 5.48 17.79
C ILE A 55 -1.64 5.41 17.06
N GLU A 56 -1.83 6.26 16.04
CA GLU A 56 -3.05 6.33 15.25
C GLU A 56 -3.23 5.10 14.36
N SER A 57 -2.14 4.47 13.90
CA SER A 57 -2.19 3.32 13.00
C SER A 57 -2.47 2.00 13.71
N LEU A 58 -2.22 1.91 15.03
CA LEU A 58 -2.31 0.66 15.78
C LEU A 58 -3.67 -0.05 15.67
N PRO A 59 -4.84 0.62 15.80
CA PRO A 59 -6.13 -0.05 15.66
C PRO A 59 -6.35 -0.65 14.26
N PHE A 60 -5.83 -0.01 13.22
CA PHE A 60 -5.93 -0.49 11.84
C PHE A 60 -5.04 -1.71 11.61
N LEU A 61 -3.79 -1.65 12.07
CA LEU A 61 -2.87 -2.78 11.99
C LEU A 61 -3.40 -4.00 12.75
N GLU A 62 -3.93 -3.80 13.96
CA GLU A 62 -4.56 -4.87 14.73
C GLU A 62 -5.81 -5.43 14.01
N ALA A 63 -6.63 -4.56 13.40
CA ALA A 63 -7.81 -4.99 12.66
C ALA A 63 -7.45 -5.87 11.46
N VAL A 64 -6.44 -5.50 10.66
CA VAL A 64 -6.03 -6.31 9.50
C VAL A 64 -5.29 -7.58 9.90
N ARG A 65 -4.54 -7.56 11.02
CA ARG A 65 -3.96 -8.77 11.60
C ARG A 65 -5.05 -9.78 11.98
N GLN A 66 -6.09 -9.34 12.68
CA GLN A 66 -7.23 -10.18 13.05
C GLN A 66 -7.99 -10.66 11.81
N MET A 67 -8.16 -9.78 10.82
CA MET A 67 -8.84 -10.12 9.57
C MET A 67 -8.08 -11.21 8.80
N SER A 68 -6.76 -11.08 8.67
CA SER A 68 -5.92 -12.10 8.03
C SER A 68 -6.06 -13.47 8.71
N LEU A 69 -6.07 -13.50 10.05
CA LEU A 69 -6.29 -14.73 10.82
C LEU A 69 -7.66 -15.37 10.51
N ARG A 70 -8.70 -14.54 10.40
CA ARG A 70 -10.07 -15.02 10.12
C ARG A 70 -10.26 -15.49 8.68
N LEU A 71 -9.61 -14.83 7.73
CA LEU A 71 -9.63 -15.18 6.31
C LEU A 71 -8.87 -16.49 6.04
N GLY A 72 -7.91 -16.80 6.89
CA GLY A 72 -7.03 -17.94 6.74
C GLY A 72 -5.89 -17.73 5.74
N PRO A 73 -5.00 -18.71 5.62
CA PRO A 73 -3.85 -18.63 4.74
C PRO A 73 -4.28 -18.45 3.28
N ASN A 74 -3.51 -17.69 2.52
CA ASN A 74 -3.69 -17.40 1.09
C ASN A 74 -4.88 -16.49 0.73
N ASN A 75 -5.55 -15.89 1.71
CA ASN A 75 -6.64 -14.93 1.47
C ASN A 75 -6.26 -13.51 1.93
N ALA A 76 -5.03 -13.29 2.34
CA ALA A 76 -4.47 -11.99 2.64
C ALA A 76 -2.98 -11.98 2.30
N ALA A 77 -2.50 -10.87 1.75
CA ALA A 77 -1.09 -10.61 1.51
C ALA A 77 -0.74 -9.24 2.10
N PHE A 78 0.43 -9.14 2.71
CA PHE A 78 0.92 -7.92 3.31
C PHE A 78 2.11 -7.38 2.52
N VAL A 79 1.91 -6.24 1.89
CA VAL A 79 2.95 -5.49 1.19
C VAL A 79 3.30 -4.28 2.04
N HIS A 80 4.54 -4.17 2.47
CA HIS A 80 5.00 -3.09 3.32
C HIS A 80 5.89 -2.13 2.54
N LEU A 81 5.47 -0.86 2.48
CA LEU A 81 6.23 0.21 1.85
C LEU A 81 7.23 0.79 2.86
N THR A 82 8.52 0.80 2.48
CA THR A 82 9.61 1.29 3.33
C THR A 82 10.46 2.32 2.61
N TYR A 83 11.30 3.02 3.36
CA TYR A 83 12.25 3.96 2.81
C TYR A 83 13.69 3.54 3.11
N VAL A 84 14.53 3.55 2.08
CA VAL A 84 15.96 3.24 2.16
C VAL A 84 16.74 4.50 1.75
N PRO A 85 17.06 5.39 2.72
CA PRO A 85 17.73 6.64 2.42
C PRO A 85 19.17 6.42 1.96
N TYR A 86 19.60 7.22 0.99
CA TYR A 86 21.00 7.36 0.64
C TYR A 86 21.62 8.50 1.44
N ILE A 87 22.72 8.23 2.11
CA ILE A 87 23.50 9.22 2.87
C ILE A 87 24.69 9.66 2.04
N ALA A 88 24.58 10.80 1.40
CA ALA A 88 25.61 11.31 0.49
C ALA A 88 26.98 11.45 1.14
N ALA A 89 27.04 11.89 2.41
CA ALA A 89 28.30 12.01 3.17
C ALA A 89 28.98 10.68 3.43
N ALA A 90 28.24 9.57 3.47
CA ALA A 90 28.76 8.22 3.67
C ALA A 90 28.90 7.43 2.36
N GLY A 91 28.29 7.90 1.28
CA GLY A 91 28.28 7.23 -0.01
C GLY A 91 27.50 5.91 -0.04
N GLU A 92 26.54 5.72 0.88
CA GLU A 92 25.86 4.45 1.04
C GLU A 92 24.35 4.55 1.31
N LEU A 93 23.61 3.51 0.94
CA LEU A 93 22.21 3.31 1.32
C LEU A 93 22.12 2.78 2.75
N LYS A 94 21.17 3.27 3.51
CA LYS A 94 20.92 2.85 4.90
C LYS A 94 19.70 1.95 5.00
N THR A 95 19.91 0.69 5.27
CA THR A 95 18.86 -0.33 5.41
C THR A 95 18.20 -0.38 6.80
N LYS A 96 18.80 0.26 7.80
CA LYS A 96 18.32 0.28 9.19
C LYS A 96 16.87 0.76 9.36
N PRO A 97 16.43 1.87 8.71
CA PRO A 97 15.05 2.31 8.82
C PRO A 97 14.05 1.23 8.37
N THR A 98 14.33 0.57 7.25
CA THR A 98 13.53 -0.56 6.77
C THR A 98 13.51 -1.72 7.77
N GLN A 99 14.66 -2.12 8.31
CA GLN A 99 14.73 -3.18 9.32
C GLN A 99 13.88 -2.86 10.55
N HIS A 100 13.94 -1.62 11.06
CA HIS A 100 13.20 -1.19 12.24
C HIS A 100 11.68 -1.16 12.02
N THR A 101 11.23 -0.63 10.88
CA THR A 101 9.79 -0.57 10.59
C THR A 101 9.19 -1.97 10.40
N VAL A 102 9.92 -2.90 9.76
CA VAL A 102 9.50 -4.30 9.66
C VAL A 102 9.50 -5.00 11.01
N GLN A 103 10.51 -4.72 11.85
CA GLN A 103 10.52 -5.26 13.21
C GLN A 103 9.27 -4.81 14.00
N LYS A 104 8.90 -3.53 13.91
CA LYS A 104 7.69 -3.02 14.54
C LYS A 104 6.42 -3.68 14.01
N LEU A 105 6.34 -3.92 12.71
CA LEU A 105 5.21 -4.62 12.11
C LEU A 105 5.11 -6.07 12.62
N ARG A 106 6.25 -6.74 12.76
CA ARG A 106 6.32 -8.11 13.31
C ARG A 106 5.97 -8.17 14.79
N GLU A 107 6.32 -7.15 15.59
CA GLU A 107 5.91 -7.03 16.99
C GLU A 107 4.38 -6.99 17.14
N ILE A 108 3.67 -6.43 16.15
CA ILE A 108 2.20 -6.43 16.07
C ILE A 108 1.65 -7.80 15.64
N GLY A 109 2.50 -8.67 15.10
CA GLY A 109 2.12 -9.99 14.60
C GLY A 109 1.82 -10.05 13.10
N ILE A 110 2.34 -9.09 12.33
CA ILE A 110 2.24 -9.08 10.87
C ILE A 110 3.62 -9.31 10.27
N GLN A 111 3.76 -10.39 9.50
CA GLN A 111 4.94 -10.63 8.66
C GLN A 111 4.63 -10.17 7.24
N PRO A 112 5.39 -9.21 6.67
CA PRO A 112 5.21 -8.83 5.27
C PRO A 112 5.54 -10.00 4.33
N ASP A 113 4.75 -10.13 3.27
CA ASP A 113 5.03 -11.06 2.15
C ASP A 113 5.98 -10.40 1.14
N ALA A 114 5.88 -9.07 0.98
CA ALA A 114 6.78 -8.28 0.16
C ALA A 114 7.12 -6.94 0.81
N LEU A 115 8.28 -6.41 0.48
CA LEU A 115 8.73 -5.06 0.81
C LEU A 115 8.88 -4.24 -0.46
N LEU A 116 8.24 -3.08 -0.51
CA LEU A 116 8.50 -2.05 -1.52
C LEU A 116 9.49 -1.04 -0.92
N CYS A 117 10.75 -1.18 -1.27
CA CYS A 117 11.82 -0.38 -0.71
C CYS A 117 12.08 0.85 -1.58
N ARG A 118 11.49 1.99 -1.23
CA ARG A 118 11.70 3.25 -1.94
C ARG A 118 13.08 3.82 -1.61
N ALA A 119 13.79 4.27 -2.66
CA ALA A 119 15.07 4.96 -2.57
C ALA A 119 15.16 6.00 -3.69
N ASP A 120 16.16 6.88 -3.63
CA ASP A 120 16.48 7.82 -4.73
C ASP A 120 17.12 7.13 -5.95
N ARG A 121 17.56 5.88 -5.77
CA ARG A 121 18.25 5.05 -6.76
C ARG A 121 17.93 3.58 -6.58
N ARG A 122 18.25 2.77 -7.59
CA ARG A 122 18.12 1.31 -7.50
C ARG A 122 18.96 0.78 -6.33
N ILE A 123 18.35 -0.09 -5.52
CA ILE A 123 19.00 -0.75 -4.39
C ILE A 123 19.82 -1.92 -4.95
N PRO A 124 21.14 -1.97 -4.69
CA PRO A 124 21.99 -3.08 -5.10
C PRO A 124 21.58 -4.41 -4.45
N ASP A 125 22.00 -5.52 -5.06
CA ASP A 125 21.60 -6.85 -4.60
C ASP A 125 22.16 -7.17 -3.20
N GLU A 126 23.36 -6.67 -2.87
CA GLU A 126 23.95 -6.83 -1.53
C GLU A 126 23.06 -6.22 -0.42
N GLU A 127 22.53 -5.02 -0.64
CA GLU A 127 21.61 -4.38 0.30
C GLU A 127 20.24 -5.05 0.32
N ARG A 128 19.77 -5.59 -0.80
CA ARG A 128 18.55 -6.39 -0.87
C ARG A 128 18.67 -7.68 -0.07
N GLU A 129 19.78 -8.40 -0.23
CA GLU A 129 20.11 -9.61 0.57
C GLU A 129 20.14 -9.28 2.07
N LYS A 130 20.79 -8.18 2.44
CA LYS A 130 20.83 -7.70 3.82
C LYS A 130 19.44 -7.37 4.36
N ILE A 131 18.60 -6.67 3.60
CA ILE A 131 17.22 -6.39 3.99
C ILE A 131 16.46 -7.70 4.17
N SER A 132 16.55 -8.63 3.23
CA SER A 132 15.94 -9.96 3.28
C SER A 132 16.30 -10.68 4.60
N LEU A 133 17.57 -10.76 4.92
CA LEU A 133 18.06 -11.44 6.11
C LEU A 133 17.45 -10.86 7.41
N PHE A 134 17.43 -9.53 7.55
CA PHE A 134 16.95 -8.87 8.78
C PHE A 134 15.44 -8.79 8.90
N THR A 135 14.71 -8.86 7.79
CA THR A 135 13.26 -8.69 7.75
C THR A 135 12.48 -10.00 7.65
N ASN A 136 13.16 -11.11 7.43
CA ASN A 136 12.55 -12.41 7.17
C ASN A 136 11.59 -12.38 5.97
N VAL A 137 11.93 -11.58 4.97
CA VAL A 137 11.26 -11.55 3.66
C VAL A 137 12.24 -12.12 2.65
N PRO A 138 11.83 -13.08 1.80
CA PRO A 138 12.72 -13.63 0.78
C PRO A 138 13.28 -12.52 -0.13
N GLU A 139 14.51 -12.70 -0.63
CA GLU A 139 15.17 -11.68 -1.47
C GLU A 139 14.32 -11.25 -2.67
N TRP A 140 13.64 -12.22 -3.32
CA TRP A 140 12.71 -11.95 -4.41
C TRP A 140 11.46 -11.17 -4.00
N GLY A 141 11.16 -11.08 -2.71
CA GLY A 141 10.11 -10.24 -2.12
C GLY A 141 10.60 -8.85 -1.70
N VAL A 142 11.90 -8.56 -1.82
CA VAL A 142 12.47 -7.23 -1.56
C VAL A 142 12.54 -6.46 -2.88
N ILE A 143 11.54 -5.66 -3.14
CA ILE A 143 11.36 -4.92 -4.40
C ILE A 143 12.00 -3.54 -4.28
N SER A 144 12.94 -3.24 -5.17
CA SER A 144 13.57 -1.92 -5.24
C SER A 144 12.67 -0.94 -6.01
N MET A 145 12.30 0.16 -5.36
CA MET A 145 11.52 1.25 -5.93
C MET A 145 12.38 2.51 -5.91
N TRP A 146 12.83 2.95 -7.08
CA TRP A 146 13.60 4.20 -7.20
C TRP A 146 12.78 5.33 -7.77
N ASP A 147 13.24 6.55 -7.54
CA ASP A 147 12.59 7.73 -8.08
C ASP A 147 12.66 7.72 -9.60
N VAL A 148 11.54 7.95 -10.24
CA VAL A 148 11.36 7.97 -11.70
C VAL A 148 10.81 9.32 -12.14
N ASP A 149 11.03 9.69 -13.38
CA ASP A 149 10.56 10.94 -14.00
C ASP A 149 9.04 10.98 -14.16
N THR A 150 8.39 9.82 -14.32
CA THR A 150 6.94 9.69 -14.32
C THR A 150 6.48 8.44 -13.54
N ILE A 151 5.45 8.63 -12.70
CA ILE A 151 4.87 7.54 -11.91
C ILE A 151 4.29 6.41 -12.77
N TYR A 152 3.97 6.69 -14.03
CA TYR A 152 3.43 5.68 -14.95
C TYR A 152 4.44 4.58 -15.32
N LYS A 153 5.73 4.76 -15.03
CA LYS A 153 6.76 3.72 -15.15
C LYS A 153 6.74 2.70 -14.01
N VAL A 154 6.15 3.05 -12.86
CA VAL A 154 6.14 2.21 -11.67
C VAL A 154 5.53 0.82 -11.91
N PRO A 155 4.37 0.65 -12.58
CA PRO A 155 3.82 -0.67 -12.83
C PRO A 155 4.79 -1.60 -13.59
N ARG A 156 5.53 -1.07 -14.55
CA ARG A 156 6.54 -1.84 -15.29
C ARG A 156 7.69 -2.26 -14.37
N ILE A 157 8.20 -1.36 -13.54
CA ILE A 157 9.28 -1.63 -12.59
C ILE A 157 8.89 -2.73 -11.59
N LEU A 158 7.64 -2.71 -11.10
CA LEU A 158 7.12 -3.71 -10.17
C LEU A 158 6.96 -5.08 -10.85
N HIS A 159 6.42 -5.09 -12.07
CA HIS A 159 6.25 -6.30 -12.86
C HIS A 159 7.58 -6.99 -13.18
N GLU A 160 8.59 -6.22 -13.64
CA GLU A 160 9.91 -6.75 -13.98
C GLU A 160 10.64 -7.36 -12.78
N GLN A 161 10.30 -6.95 -11.56
CA GLN A 161 10.80 -7.53 -10.32
C GLN A 161 9.88 -8.63 -9.75
N GLY A 162 8.79 -8.97 -10.44
CA GLY A 162 7.92 -10.10 -10.14
C GLY A 162 6.91 -9.88 -9.02
N LEU A 163 6.61 -8.62 -8.63
CA LEU A 163 5.68 -8.35 -7.53
C LEU A 163 4.27 -8.90 -7.79
N ASP A 164 3.76 -8.74 -9.00
CA ASP A 164 2.45 -9.25 -9.40
C ASP A 164 2.36 -10.78 -9.32
N GLY A 165 3.40 -11.46 -9.80
CA GLY A 165 3.54 -12.91 -9.67
C GLY A 165 3.56 -13.35 -8.19
N LEU A 166 4.37 -12.69 -7.38
CA LEU A 166 4.45 -12.94 -5.94
C LEU A 166 3.07 -12.84 -5.26
N ILE A 167 2.32 -11.77 -5.56
CA ILE A 167 0.99 -11.56 -4.97
C ILE A 167 0.00 -12.63 -5.47
N CYS A 168 0.01 -12.95 -6.76
CA CYS A 168 -0.83 -13.99 -7.33
C CYS A 168 -0.54 -15.35 -6.68
N ASP A 169 0.72 -15.71 -6.54
CA ASP A 169 1.14 -16.97 -5.90
C ASP A 169 0.73 -17.01 -4.42
N ARG A 170 0.94 -15.90 -3.70
CA ARG A 170 0.58 -15.77 -2.29
C ARG A 170 -0.91 -15.92 -2.05
N LEU A 171 -1.74 -15.37 -2.94
CA LEU A 171 -3.19 -15.44 -2.89
C LEU A 171 -3.79 -16.62 -3.66
N ARG A 172 -2.94 -17.45 -4.30
CA ARG A 172 -3.36 -18.55 -5.17
C ARG A 172 -4.32 -18.15 -6.28
N ILE A 173 -4.08 -16.98 -6.84
CA ILE A 173 -4.84 -16.46 -7.97
C ILE A 173 -4.18 -16.97 -9.26
N ASN A 174 -4.93 -17.71 -10.05
CA ASN A 174 -4.45 -18.17 -11.35
C ASN A 174 -4.90 -17.20 -12.43
N THR A 175 -3.97 -16.39 -12.92
CA THR A 175 -4.18 -15.38 -13.96
C THR A 175 -3.20 -15.57 -15.11
N PRO A 176 -3.55 -15.16 -16.34
CA PRO A 176 -2.56 -15.02 -17.40
C PRO A 176 -1.50 -13.96 -17.01
N PRO A 177 -0.32 -13.97 -17.65
CA PRO A 177 0.67 -12.92 -17.45
C PRO A 177 0.10 -11.52 -17.63
N ALA A 178 0.58 -10.57 -16.83
CA ALA A 178 0.12 -9.19 -16.90
C ALA A 178 0.40 -8.57 -18.27
N ASN A 179 -0.60 -7.88 -18.83
CA ASN A 179 -0.45 -7.12 -20.06
C ASN A 179 -0.30 -5.63 -19.73
N LEU A 180 0.92 -5.14 -19.78
CA LEU A 180 1.24 -3.75 -19.47
C LEU A 180 1.25 -2.82 -20.69
N LYS A 181 0.81 -3.28 -21.85
CA LYS A 181 0.85 -2.49 -23.09
C LYS A 181 0.24 -1.09 -22.91
N ARG A 182 -0.89 -0.96 -22.23
CA ARG A 182 -1.53 0.35 -22.00
C ARG A 182 -0.68 1.28 -21.14
N TRP A 183 0.09 0.74 -20.19
CA TRP A 183 1.04 1.52 -19.39
C TRP A 183 2.22 1.97 -20.23
N ASP A 184 2.74 1.07 -21.07
CA ASP A 184 3.87 1.38 -21.98
C ASP A 184 3.45 2.43 -23.01
N ASP A 185 2.26 2.31 -23.60
CA ASP A 185 1.69 3.30 -24.51
C ASP A 185 1.55 4.67 -23.81
N LEU A 186 1.04 4.71 -22.58
CA LEU A 186 0.91 5.94 -21.79
C LEU A 186 2.29 6.57 -21.48
N VAL A 187 3.27 5.77 -21.06
CA VAL A 187 4.63 6.26 -20.83
C VAL A 187 5.20 6.86 -22.11
N HIS A 188 5.01 6.20 -23.25
CA HIS A 188 5.46 6.71 -24.54
C HIS A 188 4.84 8.08 -24.88
N GLU A 189 3.53 8.24 -24.67
CA GLU A 189 2.83 9.53 -24.89
C GLU A 189 3.34 10.63 -23.96
N VAL A 190 3.63 10.30 -22.69
CA VAL A 190 4.17 11.27 -21.73
C VAL A 190 5.59 11.70 -22.10
N GLU A 191 6.42 10.78 -22.60
CA GLU A 191 7.80 11.07 -23.02
C GLU A 191 7.88 11.79 -24.38
N HIS A 192 6.87 11.60 -25.22
CA HIS A 192 6.84 12.13 -26.60
C HIS A 192 5.54 12.90 -26.88
N PRO A 193 5.24 13.98 -26.14
CA PRO A 193 4.01 14.72 -26.29
C PRO A 193 3.93 15.35 -27.70
N GLN A 194 2.78 15.20 -28.37
CA GLN A 194 2.54 15.75 -29.68
C GLN A 194 2.03 17.20 -29.63
N HIS A 195 1.41 17.57 -28.51
CA HIS A 195 0.78 18.87 -28.31
C HIS A 195 0.89 19.33 -26.86
N ASP A 196 0.96 20.65 -26.65
CA ASP A 196 0.88 21.26 -25.34
C ASP A 196 -0.55 21.67 -25.03
N VAL A 197 -1.01 21.42 -23.80
CA VAL A 197 -2.30 21.86 -23.29
C VAL A 197 -2.11 22.62 -22.00
N THR A 198 -2.66 23.81 -21.91
CA THR A 198 -2.62 24.61 -20.68
C THR A 198 -3.87 24.34 -19.85
N ILE A 199 -3.68 23.81 -18.65
CA ILE A 199 -4.76 23.60 -17.68
C ILE A 199 -4.56 24.57 -16.52
N ALA A 200 -5.57 25.40 -16.24
CA ALA A 200 -5.55 26.26 -15.07
C ALA A 200 -6.13 25.54 -13.87
N MET A 201 -5.32 25.36 -12.83
CA MET A 201 -5.80 24.88 -11.53
C MET A 201 -6.15 26.08 -10.65
N VAL A 202 -7.44 26.14 -10.26
CA VAL A 202 -7.95 27.22 -9.41
C VAL A 202 -8.45 26.59 -8.11
N GLY A 203 -7.83 26.96 -7.01
CA GLY A 203 -8.21 26.40 -5.70
C GLY A 203 -7.37 26.97 -4.56
N LYS A 204 -7.74 26.58 -3.34
CA LYS A 204 -6.94 26.82 -2.14
C LYS A 204 -5.87 25.72 -2.04
N TYR A 205 -4.65 26.11 -1.66
CA TYR A 205 -3.52 25.17 -1.51
C TYR A 205 -3.07 24.48 -2.82
N ILE A 206 -3.11 25.19 -3.92
CA ILE A 206 -2.71 24.70 -5.26
C ILE A 206 -1.25 24.22 -5.35
N GLU A 207 -0.40 24.59 -4.39
CA GLU A 207 1.01 24.17 -4.33
C GLU A 207 1.21 22.80 -3.64
N LEU A 208 0.17 22.20 -3.09
CA LEU A 208 0.27 20.87 -2.51
C LEU A 208 0.42 19.83 -3.61
N SER A 209 1.49 19.05 -3.54
CA SER A 209 1.86 18.04 -4.55
C SER A 209 0.74 17.04 -4.86
N LEU A 210 -0.12 16.71 -3.89
CA LEU A 210 -1.26 15.81 -4.05
C LEU A 210 -2.29 16.30 -5.07
N ILE A 211 -2.44 17.62 -5.26
CA ILE A 211 -3.38 18.17 -6.24
C ILE A 211 -2.90 17.89 -7.68
N HIS A 212 -1.59 17.77 -7.87
CA HIS A 212 -0.98 17.56 -9.17
C HIS A 212 -0.95 16.11 -9.61
N ILE A 213 -1.10 15.16 -8.68
CA ILE A 213 -1.00 13.71 -8.93
C ILE A 213 -2.28 12.94 -8.66
N SER A 214 -3.28 13.56 -7.99
CA SER A 214 -4.58 12.93 -7.77
C SER A 214 -5.42 12.98 -9.05
N GLU A 215 -6.21 11.93 -9.28
CA GLU A 215 -7.21 11.96 -10.34
C GLU A 215 -8.13 13.17 -10.19
N PRO A 216 -8.55 13.81 -11.31
CA PRO A 216 -9.46 14.92 -11.24
C PRO A 216 -10.75 14.48 -10.54
N THR A 217 -11.07 15.11 -9.43
CA THR A 217 -12.31 14.90 -8.69
C THR A 217 -13.47 15.11 -9.66
N ARG A 218 -14.35 14.13 -9.82
CA ARG A 218 -15.54 14.28 -10.66
C ARG A 218 -16.35 15.46 -10.14
N LEU A 219 -16.75 16.34 -11.05
CA LEU A 219 -17.54 17.57 -10.78
C LEU A 219 -18.80 17.41 -9.90
N GLY A 220 -19.14 16.23 -9.47
CA GLY A 220 -20.27 15.94 -8.57
C GLY A 220 -19.89 15.60 -7.12
N MET A 221 -18.60 15.64 -6.75
CA MET A 221 -18.15 15.28 -5.39
C MET A 221 -17.75 16.49 -4.52
N ILE A 222 -17.93 17.71 -4.99
CA ILE A 222 -17.82 18.91 -4.17
C ILE A 222 -19.20 19.16 -3.55
N SER A 223 -19.50 18.40 -2.53
CA SER A 223 -20.58 18.72 -1.59
C SER A 223 -19.93 19.32 -0.35
N TYR A 224 -20.33 20.54 -0.01
CA TYR A 224 -19.89 21.32 1.15
C TYR A 224 -20.12 20.58 2.47
#